data_0150c4a3a25a46643f17c322a81f3e3b
#
_entry.id   0150c4a3a25a46643f17c322a81f3e3b
#
_cell.length_a   1.000
_cell.length_b   1.000
_cell.length_c   1.000
_cell.angle_alpha   90.00
_cell.angle_beta   90.00
_cell.angle_gamma   90.00
#
_symmetry.space_group_name_H-M   'P 1'
#
loop_
_entity.id
_entity.type
_entity.pdbx_description
1 polymer ?
#
loop_
_entity_poly.entity_id
_entity_poly.type
_entity_poly.pdbx_seq_one_letter_code
_entity_poly.pdbx_strand_id
1 'polypeptide(L)'
;MTFQGWFLIIAFVAILLVLTKPMGRWLFALYEGRRTPLHRLLGPVERGFYRLSGIDPDEEQGWRRYAVHMLIFNAMLLLFTYAVLRLQGVLPLNPLGYDAVGADGAFNTAISFTTNTNWQWYSGEATLSNLSQMLGLTIQNFLSAATGIALAFALFRGFARRSAATIGNFWADMTRVTLYLLLPLCFVYAIFLIANGVPQTLAASIDISTLEGVKQTLALGPVASQEAIKMLGTNGGGFFNANSAHPFENPNALTNLVQMLSIFAIGFGLTWTFGKAVGNQRQGWAILAAMLTIFLAGVSITYWQEAAGNPILHQLGAAGGNMEGKEVRFGIAASALFSVVTTAASCGAVNAMHDSFTALGGMIPLLNIQLGEVVIGGVGAGIYGFLLFAILAVFVAGLMVGRTPEYVGKKIEAREVKLAVLAIAVLPLIILGGTAIASVTEAGLAGPLNKGPHGFSEILYGFTSAVGNNGSAFAGLSAGTPFYNGMLGVAMWLGRFFIIIPMLAIAGGLAAKKYTPESAGSFPTTGPLWTGLLVGIVLIVGGLTFLPSLALGPIADHLAMINGQLF
;
A
#
# COMPACT_ATOMS: atom_id res chain seq x y z
N MET A 1 24.21 10.98 -9.53
CA MET A 1 22.92 11.12 -10.26
C MET A 1 23.16 11.39 -11.75
N THR A 2 22.35 10.79 -12.65
CA THR A 2 22.53 10.90 -14.10
C THR A 2 21.33 11.60 -14.75
N PHE A 3 21.53 12.16 -15.95
CA PHE A 3 20.42 12.71 -16.75
C PHE A 3 19.35 11.65 -17.05
N GLN A 4 19.76 10.42 -17.39
CA GLN A 4 18.86 9.31 -17.68
C GLN A 4 17.99 8.95 -16.47
N GLY A 5 18.55 8.95 -15.25
CA GLY A 5 17.78 8.70 -14.03
C GLY A 5 16.71 9.76 -13.77
N TRP A 6 17.03 11.03 -13.95
CA TRP A 6 16.04 12.11 -13.84
C TRP A 6 15.00 12.06 -14.96
N PHE A 7 15.40 11.71 -16.17
CA PHE A 7 14.47 11.52 -17.28
C PHE A 7 13.45 10.41 -16.96
N LEU A 8 13.89 9.28 -16.38
CA LEU A 8 13.00 8.21 -15.94
C LEU A 8 11.96 8.71 -14.92
N ILE A 9 12.40 9.46 -13.90
CA ILE A 9 11.52 9.99 -12.84
C ILE A 9 10.49 10.97 -13.43
N ILE A 10 10.94 11.88 -14.28
CA ILE A 10 10.06 12.88 -14.93
C ILE A 10 9.07 12.19 -15.87
N ALA A 11 9.52 11.26 -16.69
CA ALA A 11 8.68 10.50 -17.61
C ALA A 11 7.62 9.67 -16.85
N PHE A 12 8.01 9.02 -15.75
CA PHE A 12 7.09 8.30 -14.87
C PHE A 12 5.95 9.19 -14.37
N VAL A 13 6.28 10.35 -13.81
CA VAL A 13 5.27 11.30 -13.29
C VAL A 13 4.41 11.87 -14.42
N ALA A 14 5.00 12.21 -15.57
CA ALA A 14 4.27 12.74 -16.73
C ALA A 14 3.24 11.73 -17.26
N ILE A 15 3.61 10.45 -17.38
CA ILE A 15 2.70 9.38 -17.81
C ILE A 15 1.54 9.25 -16.81
N LEU A 16 1.80 9.26 -15.52
CA LEU A 16 0.76 9.18 -14.49
C LEU A 16 -0.20 10.37 -14.52
N LEU A 17 0.30 11.59 -14.72
CA LEU A 17 -0.55 12.77 -14.88
C LEU A 17 -1.48 12.64 -16.10
N VAL A 18 -1.00 12.10 -17.21
CA VAL A 18 -1.82 11.79 -18.39
C VAL A 18 -2.88 10.73 -18.07
N LEU A 19 -2.52 9.68 -17.33
CA LEU A 19 -3.43 8.59 -16.93
C LEU A 19 -4.46 9.01 -15.87
N THR A 20 -4.22 10.06 -15.09
CA THR A 20 -5.07 10.50 -13.98
C THR A 20 -6.53 10.71 -14.41
N LYS A 21 -6.75 11.44 -15.50
CA LYS A 21 -8.11 11.78 -15.96
C LYS A 21 -8.86 10.59 -16.57
N PRO A 22 -8.31 9.76 -17.47
CA PRO A 22 -9.00 8.58 -17.98
C PRO A 22 -9.31 7.57 -16.87
N MET A 23 -8.35 7.26 -15.98
CA MET A 23 -8.56 6.38 -14.83
C MET A 23 -9.63 6.95 -13.89
N GLY A 24 -9.57 8.23 -13.57
CA GLY A 24 -10.54 8.89 -12.71
C GLY A 24 -11.96 8.92 -13.31
N ARG A 25 -12.10 9.10 -14.62
CA ARG A 25 -13.40 9.01 -15.31
C ARG A 25 -14.02 7.62 -15.19
N TRP A 26 -13.18 6.59 -15.33
CA TRP A 26 -13.63 5.20 -15.22
C TRP A 26 -14.09 4.89 -13.78
N LEU A 27 -13.27 5.24 -12.80
CA LEU A 27 -13.59 5.11 -11.37
C LEU A 27 -14.86 5.88 -10.99
N PHE A 28 -15.03 7.09 -11.51
CA PHE A 28 -16.22 7.90 -11.26
C PHE A 28 -17.50 7.28 -11.86
N ALA A 29 -17.39 6.63 -13.02
CA ALA A 29 -18.52 5.90 -13.59
C ALA A 29 -18.93 4.71 -12.69
N LEU A 30 -17.97 3.99 -12.10
CA LEU A 30 -18.25 2.92 -11.14
C LEU A 30 -18.83 3.47 -9.83
N TYR A 31 -18.28 4.58 -9.32
CA TYR A 31 -18.76 5.29 -8.14
C TYR A 31 -20.26 5.66 -8.25
N GLU A 32 -20.69 6.11 -9.42
CA GLU A 32 -22.10 6.46 -9.70
C GLU A 32 -22.96 5.26 -10.15
N GLY A 33 -22.38 4.08 -10.26
CA GLY A 33 -23.10 2.90 -10.77
C GLY A 33 -23.50 3.02 -12.24
N ARG A 34 -22.82 3.86 -13.02
CA ARG A 34 -23.13 4.05 -14.45
C ARG A 34 -22.69 2.82 -15.26
N ARG A 35 -23.45 2.53 -16.31
CA ARG A 35 -23.09 1.45 -17.24
C ARG A 35 -21.81 1.79 -17.99
N THR A 36 -20.83 0.88 -17.92
CA THR A 36 -19.61 0.91 -18.71
C THR A 36 -19.76 0.01 -19.95
N PRO A 37 -18.90 0.11 -20.97
CA PRO A 37 -18.94 -0.81 -22.12
C PRO A 37 -18.86 -2.29 -21.72
N LEU A 38 -18.20 -2.61 -20.61
CA LEU A 38 -18.06 -3.97 -20.09
C LEU A 38 -19.37 -4.56 -19.53
N HIS A 39 -20.38 -3.75 -19.25
CA HIS A 39 -21.67 -4.24 -18.74
C HIS A 39 -22.41 -5.18 -19.74
N ARG A 40 -22.12 -5.08 -21.04
CA ARG A 40 -22.67 -6.01 -22.02
C ARG A 40 -22.15 -7.44 -21.79
N LEU A 41 -20.87 -7.58 -21.43
CA LEU A 41 -20.21 -8.87 -21.22
C LEU A 41 -20.35 -9.36 -19.77
N LEU A 42 -20.08 -8.50 -18.78
CA LEU A 42 -19.98 -8.87 -17.37
C LEU A 42 -21.26 -8.62 -16.57
N GLY A 43 -22.23 -7.89 -17.11
CA GLY A 43 -23.52 -7.62 -16.45
C GLY A 43 -24.34 -8.88 -16.13
N PRO A 44 -24.37 -9.92 -16.97
CA PRO A 44 -24.99 -11.20 -16.60
C PRO A 44 -24.32 -11.84 -15.38
N VAL A 45 -22.98 -11.76 -15.28
CA VAL A 45 -22.21 -12.28 -14.14
C VAL A 45 -22.54 -11.51 -12.87
N GLU A 46 -22.56 -10.17 -12.94
CA GLU A 46 -22.95 -9.30 -11.82
C GLU A 46 -24.35 -9.64 -11.30
N ARG A 47 -25.35 -9.71 -12.18
CA ARG A 47 -26.73 -10.07 -11.81
C ARG A 47 -26.84 -11.50 -11.25
N GLY A 48 -26.10 -12.44 -11.82
CA GLY A 48 -26.01 -13.81 -11.32
C GLY A 48 -25.48 -13.86 -9.90
N PHE A 49 -24.40 -13.14 -9.64
CA PHE A 49 -23.79 -13.03 -8.32
C PHE A 49 -24.77 -12.42 -7.30
N TYR A 50 -25.40 -11.30 -7.60
CA TYR A 50 -26.39 -10.67 -6.70
C TYR A 50 -27.55 -11.60 -6.39
N ARG A 51 -28.08 -12.32 -7.41
CA ARG A 51 -29.16 -13.27 -7.21
C ARG A 51 -28.78 -14.44 -6.32
N LEU A 52 -27.57 -15.01 -6.52
CA LEU A 52 -27.06 -16.13 -5.71
C LEU A 52 -26.76 -15.73 -4.28
N SER A 53 -26.26 -14.50 -4.07
CA SER A 53 -25.88 -13.99 -2.75
C SER A 53 -27.03 -13.28 -2.02
N GLY A 54 -28.21 -13.14 -2.64
CA GLY A 54 -29.33 -12.42 -2.03
C GLY A 54 -29.06 -10.91 -1.84
N ILE A 55 -28.16 -10.33 -2.64
CA ILE A 55 -27.78 -8.92 -2.55
C ILE A 55 -28.74 -8.09 -3.41
N ASP A 56 -29.35 -7.08 -2.79
CA ASP A 56 -30.03 -5.99 -3.51
C ASP A 56 -29.03 -4.84 -3.73
N PRO A 57 -28.55 -4.61 -4.99
CA PRO A 57 -27.56 -3.59 -5.29
C PRO A 57 -28.10 -2.16 -5.12
N ASP A 58 -29.41 -1.97 -5.09
CA ASP A 58 -30.06 -0.67 -4.95
C ASP A 58 -30.37 -0.32 -3.49
N GLU A 59 -30.16 -1.28 -2.56
CA GLU A 59 -30.32 -1.05 -1.13
C GLU A 59 -29.21 -0.14 -0.58
N GLU A 60 -29.59 1.04 -0.11
CA GLU A 60 -28.67 2.01 0.48
C GLU A 60 -28.39 1.72 1.97
N GLN A 61 -27.11 1.69 2.35
CA GLN A 61 -26.67 1.37 3.71
C GLN A 61 -26.18 2.61 4.46
N GLY A 62 -26.56 2.72 5.72
CA GLY A 62 -25.93 3.65 6.67
C GLY A 62 -24.52 3.17 7.04
N TRP A 63 -23.68 4.08 7.54
CA TRP A 63 -22.27 3.78 7.80
C TRP A 63 -22.03 2.56 8.71
N ARG A 64 -22.90 2.34 9.71
CA ARG A 64 -22.77 1.19 10.63
C ARG A 64 -22.99 -0.13 9.89
N ARG A 65 -24.05 -0.20 9.08
CA ARG A 65 -24.37 -1.42 8.31
C ARG A 65 -23.29 -1.69 7.26
N TYR A 66 -22.81 -0.64 6.59
CA TYR A 66 -21.70 -0.73 5.66
C TYR A 66 -20.43 -1.28 6.35
N ALA A 67 -20.08 -0.77 7.54
CA ALA A 67 -18.95 -1.24 8.34
C ALA A 67 -19.11 -2.70 8.77
N VAL A 68 -20.29 -3.10 9.24
CA VAL A 68 -20.56 -4.49 9.66
C VAL A 68 -20.43 -5.45 8.47
N HIS A 69 -20.99 -5.11 7.31
CA HIS A 69 -20.85 -5.96 6.12
C HIS A 69 -19.39 -6.09 5.69
N MET A 70 -18.63 -5.01 5.71
CA MET A 70 -17.19 -5.02 5.44
C MET A 70 -16.43 -5.90 6.43
N LEU A 71 -16.72 -5.81 7.73
CA LEU A 71 -16.05 -6.63 8.75
C LEU A 71 -16.37 -8.12 8.61
N ILE A 72 -17.64 -8.47 8.38
CA ILE A 72 -18.07 -9.87 8.14
C ILE A 72 -17.35 -10.41 6.90
N PHE A 73 -17.34 -9.66 5.79
CA PHE A 73 -16.66 -10.06 4.57
C PHE A 73 -15.17 -10.36 4.80
N ASN A 74 -14.46 -9.42 5.45
CA ASN A 74 -13.03 -9.60 5.72
C ASN A 74 -12.78 -10.77 6.72
N ALA A 75 -13.63 -10.96 7.72
CA ALA A 75 -13.52 -12.10 8.63
C ALA A 75 -13.70 -13.44 7.91
N MET A 76 -14.67 -13.54 7.00
CA MET A 76 -14.87 -14.74 6.17
C MET A 76 -13.65 -15.02 5.28
N LEU A 77 -13.08 -14.00 4.67
CA LEU A 77 -11.90 -14.10 3.83
C LEU A 77 -10.66 -14.53 4.64
N LEU A 78 -10.49 -13.99 5.84
CA LEU A 78 -9.41 -14.36 6.75
C LEU A 78 -9.49 -15.85 7.09
N LEU A 79 -10.68 -16.32 7.51
CA LEU A 79 -10.91 -17.73 7.84
C LEU A 79 -10.71 -18.64 6.63
N PHE A 80 -11.16 -18.22 5.45
CA PHE A 80 -10.97 -18.96 4.20
C PHE A 80 -9.48 -19.11 3.87
N THR A 81 -8.71 -18.03 3.90
CA THR A 81 -7.27 -18.06 3.61
C THR A 81 -6.53 -18.91 4.66
N TYR A 82 -6.85 -18.75 5.94
CA TYR A 82 -6.29 -19.58 7.00
C TYR A 82 -6.55 -21.08 6.74
N ALA A 83 -7.80 -21.43 6.37
CA ALA A 83 -8.15 -22.80 6.07
C ALA A 83 -7.39 -23.36 4.86
N VAL A 84 -7.27 -22.59 3.76
CA VAL A 84 -6.50 -22.99 2.56
C VAL A 84 -5.04 -23.29 2.94
N LEU A 85 -4.39 -22.44 3.72
CA LEU A 85 -3.01 -22.62 4.14
C LEU A 85 -2.83 -23.84 5.08
N ARG A 86 -3.78 -24.05 6.01
CA ARG A 86 -3.76 -25.19 6.94
C ARG A 86 -4.10 -26.53 6.28
N LEU A 87 -4.84 -26.52 5.19
CA LEU A 87 -5.23 -27.71 4.45
C LEU A 87 -4.34 -27.98 3.22
N GLN A 88 -3.33 -27.16 2.97
CA GLN A 88 -2.50 -27.21 1.77
C GLN A 88 -1.98 -28.60 1.44
N GLY A 89 -1.53 -29.37 2.43
CA GLY A 89 -0.97 -30.70 2.23
C GLY A 89 -1.95 -31.74 1.67
N VAL A 90 -3.26 -31.50 1.76
CA VAL A 90 -4.31 -32.39 1.25
C VAL A 90 -5.08 -31.79 0.06
N LEU A 91 -4.82 -30.53 -0.28
CA LEU A 91 -5.46 -29.85 -1.40
C LEU A 91 -4.74 -30.16 -2.73
N PRO A 92 -5.46 -30.13 -3.87
CA PRO A 92 -4.88 -30.38 -5.18
C PRO A 92 -3.93 -29.25 -5.63
N LEU A 93 -3.27 -29.41 -6.78
CA LEU A 93 -2.31 -28.46 -7.35
C LEU A 93 -1.11 -28.17 -6.42
N ASN A 94 -0.65 -29.19 -5.71
CA ASN A 94 0.53 -29.18 -4.87
C ASN A 94 1.60 -30.15 -5.45
N PRO A 95 2.21 -29.81 -6.60
CA PRO A 95 3.09 -30.74 -7.31
C PRO A 95 4.39 -31.04 -6.57
N LEU A 96 4.81 -30.19 -5.63
CA LEU A 96 6.02 -30.35 -4.83
C LEU A 96 5.73 -31.00 -3.46
N GLY A 97 4.46 -31.30 -3.15
CA GLY A 97 4.08 -31.98 -1.91
C GLY A 97 4.32 -31.18 -0.64
N TYR A 98 4.15 -29.86 -0.69
CA TYR A 98 4.31 -29.01 0.51
C TYR A 98 3.30 -29.40 1.59
N ASP A 99 3.79 -29.47 2.81
CA ASP A 99 2.98 -29.71 4.02
C ASP A 99 2.09 -28.51 4.38
N ALA A 100 1.19 -28.72 5.33
CA ALA A 100 0.37 -27.65 5.90
C ALA A 100 1.26 -26.54 6.50
N VAL A 101 0.95 -25.29 6.21
CA VAL A 101 1.65 -24.13 6.80
C VAL A 101 1.42 -24.12 8.33
N GLY A 102 2.45 -23.84 9.12
CA GLY A 102 2.38 -23.75 10.58
C GLY A 102 1.25 -22.82 11.05
N ALA A 103 0.65 -23.06 12.21
CA ALA A 103 -0.53 -22.34 12.67
C ALA A 103 -0.29 -20.83 12.83
N ASP A 104 0.83 -20.45 13.41
CA ASP A 104 1.26 -19.06 13.62
C ASP A 104 1.55 -18.35 12.28
N GLY A 105 2.25 -19.04 11.39
CA GLY A 105 2.54 -18.54 10.05
C GLY A 105 1.28 -18.40 9.17
N ALA A 106 0.36 -19.37 9.23
CA ALA A 106 -0.92 -19.29 8.54
C ALA A 106 -1.80 -18.17 9.08
N PHE A 107 -1.80 -17.92 10.39
CA PHE A 107 -2.47 -16.80 11.04
C PHE A 107 -1.92 -15.46 10.53
N ASN A 108 -0.60 -15.28 10.56
CA ASN A 108 0.05 -14.08 10.05
C ASN A 108 -0.30 -13.84 8.59
N THR A 109 -0.14 -14.84 7.73
CA THR A 109 -0.39 -14.74 6.28
C THR A 109 -1.87 -14.44 5.98
N ALA A 110 -2.81 -15.09 6.67
CA ALA A 110 -4.24 -14.86 6.46
C ALA A 110 -4.64 -13.42 6.81
N ILE A 111 -4.16 -12.89 7.93
CA ILE A 111 -4.37 -11.47 8.29
C ILE A 111 -3.70 -10.55 7.28
N SER A 112 -2.44 -10.82 6.96
CA SER A 112 -1.62 -10.02 6.06
C SER A 112 -2.31 -9.80 4.71
N PHE A 113 -2.80 -10.86 4.06
CA PHE A 113 -3.44 -10.77 2.76
C PHE A 113 -4.86 -10.19 2.84
N THR A 114 -5.61 -10.47 3.90
CA THR A 114 -6.94 -9.88 4.11
C THR A 114 -6.87 -8.38 4.35
N THR A 115 -5.85 -7.89 5.04
CA THR A 115 -5.66 -6.46 5.33
C THR A 115 -4.99 -5.68 4.20
N ASN A 116 -4.67 -6.30 3.08
CA ASN A 116 -3.91 -5.74 1.96
C ASN A 116 -2.45 -5.40 2.31
N THR A 117 -1.92 -5.96 3.38
CA THR A 117 -0.53 -5.77 3.79
C THR A 117 0.42 -6.59 2.92
N ASN A 118 0.07 -7.85 2.71
CA ASN A 118 0.84 -8.84 1.95
C ASN A 118 2.27 -9.08 2.48
N TRP A 119 2.49 -8.85 3.77
CA TRP A 119 3.70 -9.27 4.47
C TRP A 119 3.87 -10.78 4.37
N GLN A 120 5.07 -11.23 4.00
CA GLN A 120 5.42 -12.64 3.88
C GLN A 120 6.66 -12.94 4.74
N TRP A 121 6.49 -13.79 5.75
CA TRP A 121 7.57 -14.29 6.62
C TRP A 121 8.31 -15.47 5.99
N TYR A 122 7.89 -15.94 4.83
CA TYR A 122 8.33 -17.14 4.12
C TYR A 122 8.67 -16.86 2.66
N SER A 123 9.40 -17.78 2.04
CA SER A 123 9.61 -17.82 0.59
C SER A 123 8.45 -18.56 -0.07
N GLY A 124 7.64 -17.84 -0.86
CA GLY A 124 6.40 -18.38 -1.44
C GLY A 124 6.65 -19.59 -2.34
N GLU A 125 7.71 -19.53 -3.15
CA GLU A 125 8.17 -20.57 -4.06
C GLU A 125 8.62 -21.87 -3.38
N ALA A 126 9.00 -21.80 -2.10
CA ALA A 126 9.48 -22.93 -1.32
C ALA A 126 8.48 -23.38 -0.22
N THR A 127 7.34 -22.69 -0.07
CA THR A 127 6.42 -22.93 1.04
C THR A 127 4.99 -23.20 0.59
N LEU A 128 4.56 -22.58 -0.52
CA LEU A 128 3.16 -22.58 -0.93
C LEU A 128 2.92 -23.33 -2.23
N SER A 129 1.87 -24.16 -2.23
CA SER A 129 1.36 -24.82 -3.43
C SER A 129 0.78 -23.81 -4.43
N ASN A 130 0.67 -24.20 -5.71
CA ASN A 130 0.02 -23.37 -6.72
C ASN A 130 -1.42 -23.01 -6.32
N LEU A 131 -2.17 -23.92 -5.71
CA LEU A 131 -3.52 -23.64 -5.21
C LEU A 131 -3.52 -22.59 -4.11
N SER A 132 -2.61 -22.71 -3.13
CA SER A 132 -2.48 -21.74 -2.04
C SER A 132 -2.11 -20.35 -2.57
N GLN A 133 -1.22 -20.26 -3.56
CA GLN A 133 -0.88 -19.02 -4.24
C GLN A 133 -2.11 -18.39 -4.94
N MET A 134 -2.93 -19.20 -5.62
CA MET A 134 -4.12 -18.71 -6.35
C MET A 134 -5.29 -18.40 -5.43
N LEU A 135 -5.75 -19.36 -4.63
CA LEU A 135 -6.95 -19.20 -3.80
C LEU A 135 -6.66 -18.45 -2.49
N GLY A 136 -5.54 -18.72 -1.86
CA GLY A 136 -5.16 -18.08 -0.60
C GLY A 136 -4.64 -16.67 -0.79
N LEU A 137 -3.82 -16.42 -1.81
CA LEU A 137 -3.14 -15.13 -1.97
C LEU A 137 -3.75 -14.27 -3.09
N THR A 138 -3.80 -14.76 -4.33
CA THR A 138 -4.24 -13.94 -5.48
C THR A 138 -5.68 -13.47 -5.34
N ILE A 139 -6.61 -14.32 -4.87
CA ILE A 139 -8.01 -13.91 -4.61
C ILE A 139 -8.05 -12.79 -3.57
N GLN A 140 -7.27 -12.90 -2.49
CA GLN A 140 -7.19 -11.84 -1.48
C GLN A 140 -6.68 -10.52 -2.05
N ASN A 141 -5.71 -10.57 -2.97
CA ASN A 141 -5.20 -9.37 -3.62
C ASN A 141 -6.32 -8.61 -4.36
N PHE A 142 -7.23 -9.32 -5.06
CA PHE A 142 -8.40 -8.69 -5.67
C PHE A 142 -9.37 -8.11 -4.64
N LEU A 143 -9.73 -8.88 -3.64
CA LEU A 143 -10.81 -8.56 -2.73
C LEU A 143 -10.40 -7.52 -1.68
N SER A 144 -9.15 -7.55 -1.21
CA SER A 144 -8.63 -6.54 -0.29
C SER A 144 -8.44 -5.18 -0.98
N ALA A 145 -7.99 -5.16 -2.24
CA ALA A 145 -7.90 -3.95 -3.05
C ALA A 145 -9.29 -3.35 -3.34
N ALA A 146 -10.24 -4.20 -3.75
CA ALA A 146 -11.62 -3.76 -3.98
C ALA A 146 -12.26 -3.20 -2.71
N THR A 147 -11.99 -3.77 -1.54
CA THR A 147 -12.42 -3.22 -0.24
C THR A 147 -11.90 -1.80 -0.04
N GLY A 148 -10.63 -1.54 -0.30
CA GLY A 148 -10.05 -0.20 -0.17
C GLY A 148 -10.72 0.84 -1.07
N ILE A 149 -10.99 0.49 -2.32
CA ILE A 149 -11.69 1.38 -3.28
C ILE A 149 -13.14 1.62 -2.86
N ALA A 150 -13.86 0.57 -2.43
CA ALA A 150 -15.23 0.68 -1.94
C ALA A 150 -15.33 1.64 -0.73
N LEU A 151 -14.36 1.57 0.19
CA LEU A 151 -14.26 2.46 1.34
C LEU A 151 -14.00 3.92 0.94
N ALA A 152 -13.15 4.15 -0.07
CA ALA A 152 -12.95 5.49 -0.63
C ALA A 152 -14.25 6.04 -1.25
N PHE A 153 -15.01 5.22 -1.97
CA PHE A 153 -16.30 5.60 -2.52
C PHE A 153 -17.32 5.97 -1.41
N ALA A 154 -17.34 5.21 -0.31
CA ALA A 154 -18.19 5.52 0.83
C ALA A 154 -17.84 6.88 1.46
N LEU A 155 -16.54 7.19 1.63
CA LEU A 155 -16.11 8.49 2.12
C LEU A 155 -16.43 9.63 1.14
N PHE A 156 -16.24 9.42 -0.17
CA PHE A 156 -16.59 10.42 -1.19
C PHE A 156 -18.10 10.75 -1.15
N ARG A 157 -18.97 9.73 -0.96
CA ARG A 157 -20.40 9.94 -0.74
C ARG A 157 -20.67 10.74 0.55
N GLY A 158 -19.86 10.50 1.61
CA GLY A 158 -19.90 11.30 2.83
C GLY A 158 -19.74 12.80 2.58
N PHE A 159 -18.77 13.18 1.76
CA PHE A 159 -18.54 14.58 1.37
C PHE A 159 -19.58 15.10 0.36
N ALA A 160 -19.95 14.30 -0.63
CA ALA A 160 -20.80 14.72 -1.74
C ALA A 160 -22.29 14.81 -1.39
N ARG A 161 -22.80 13.90 -0.56
CA ARG A 161 -24.22 13.82 -0.19
C ARG A 161 -24.61 14.93 0.79
N ARG A 162 -25.89 15.29 0.78
CA ARG A 162 -26.46 16.36 1.62
C ARG A 162 -27.67 15.80 2.37
N SER A 163 -27.69 15.95 3.69
CA SER A 163 -28.78 15.49 4.56
C SER A 163 -29.20 14.04 4.28
N ALA A 164 -28.22 13.16 4.02
CA ALA A 164 -28.44 11.75 3.71
C ALA A 164 -28.04 10.87 4.89
N ALA A 165 -28.82 9.79 5.12
CA ALA A 165 -28.51 8.81 6.17
C ALA A 165 -27.59 7.68 5.71
N THR A 166 -27.27 7.61 4.42
CA THR A 166 -26.63 6.47 3.77
C THR A 166 -25.36 6.88 3.05
N ILE A 167 -24.46 5.91 2.83
CA ILE A 167 -23.15 6.11 2.16
C ILE A 167 -22.91 5.13 1.01
N GLY A 168 -23.93 4.40 0.57
CA GLY A 168 -23.89 3.45 -0.54
C GLY A 168 -24.15 2.02 -0.10
N ASN A 169 -23.74 1.06 -0.94
CA ASN A 169 -23.85 -0.37 -0.67
C ASN A 169 -22.49 -1.04 -0.82
N PHE A 170 -21.97 -1.63 0.26
CA PHE A 170 -20.66 -2.27 0.29
C PHE A 170 -20.53 -3.40 -0.75
N TRP A 171 -21.53 -4.27 -0.84
CA TRP A 171 -21.49 -5.41 -1.75
C TRP A 171 -21.52 -5.01 -3.23
N ALA A 172 -22.32 -3.99 -3.54
CA ALA A 172 -22.40 -3.45 -4.89
C ALA A 172 -21.11 -2.76 -5.30
N ASP A 173 -20.50 -1.96 -4.39
CA ASP A 173 -19.21 -1.30 -4.63
C ASP A 173 -18.11 -2.34 -4.85
N MET A 174 -18.02 -3.36 -3.98
CA MET A 174 -17.06 -4.47 -4.09
C MET A 174 -17.17 -5.22 -5.42
N THR A 175 -18.39 -5.63 -5.77
CA THR A 175 -18.64 -6.41 -6.98
C THR A 175 -18.28 -5.60 -8.23
N ARG A 176 -18.73 -4.34 -8.30
CA ARG A 176 -18.47 -3.48 -9.46
C ARG A 176 -16.99 -3.16 -9.63
N VAL A 177 -16.28 -2.83 -8.56
CA VAL A 177 -14.84 -2.59 -8.60
C VAL A 177 -14.08 -3.83 -9.05
N THR A 178 -14.42 -5.00 -8.52
CA THR A 178 -13.77 -6.26 -8.90
C THR A 178 -14.03 -6.59 -10.38
N LEU A 179 -15.29 -6.60 -10.81
CA LEU A 179 -15.68 -7.05 -12.16
C LEU A 179 -15.32 -6.05 -13.26
N TYR A 180 -15.49 -4.76 -13.01
CA TYR A 180 -15.37 -3.75 -14.08
C TYR A 180 -14.08 -2.93 -14.04
N LEU A 181 -13.26 -3.05 -13.00
CA LEU A 181 -11.96 -2.39 -12.92
C LEU A 181 -10.83 -3.39 -12.79
N LEU A 182 -10.75 -4.10 -11.65
CA LEU A 182 -9.57 -4.90 -11.33
C LEU A 182 -9.41 -6.09 -12.27
N LEU A 183 -10.44 -6.90 -12.44
CA LEU A 183 -10.37 -8.12 -13.25
C LEU A 183 -10.01 -7.85 -14.73
N PRO A 184 -10.66 -6.90 -15.45
CA PRO A 184 -10.32 -6.64 -16.84
C PRO A 184 -8.91 -6.06 -17.03
N LEU A 185 -8.50 -5.14 -16.14
CA LEU A 185 -7.16 -4.55 -16.21
C LEU A 185 -6.09 -5.60 -15.91
N CYS A 186 -6.29 -6.43 -14.89
CA CYS A 186 -5.35 -7.50 -14.56
C CYS A 186 -5.27 -8.57 -15.66
N PHE A 187 -6.36 -8.88 -16.35
CA PHE A 187 -6.34 -9.81 -17.46
C PHE A 187 -5.43 -9.31 -18.59
N VAL A 188 -5.59 -8.06 -19.01
CA VAL A 188 -4.74 -7.44 -20.03
C VAL A 188 -3.29 -7.34 -19.54
N TYR A 189 -3.10 -6.97 -18.27
CA TYR A 189 -1.77 -6.83 -17.70
C TYR A 189 -1.06 -8.19 -17.55
N ALA A 190 -1.74 -9.25 -17.18
CA ALA A 190 -1.16 -10.59 -17.13
C ALA A 190 -0.70 -11.06 -18.52
N ILE A 191 -1.47 -10.78 -19.59
CA ILE A 191 -1.04 -11.07 -20.97
C ILE A 191 0.24 -10.31 -21.32
N PHE A 192 0.32 -9.03 -20.96
CA PHE A 192 1.53 -8.22 -21.14
C PHE A 192 2.74 -8.83 -20.40
N LEU A 193 2.57 -9.25 -19.15
CA LEU A 193 3.64 -9.87 -18.36
C LEU A 193 4.10 -11.20 -18.97
N ILE A 194 3.16 -12.07 -19.40
CA ILE A 194 3.47 -13.32 -20.08
C ILE A 194 4.26 -13.06 -21.37
N ALA A 195 3.85 -12.08 -22.18
CA ALA A 195 4.55 -11.69 -23.40
C ALA A 195 5.98 -11.18 -23.14
N ASN A 196 6.27 -10.71 -21.92
CA ASN A 196 7.60 -10.30 -21.48
C ASN A 196 8.39 -11.39 -20.75
N GLY A 197 7.88 -12.63 -20.68
CA GLY A 197 8.59 -13.77 -20.13
C GLY A 197 8.27 -14.11 -18.66
N VAL A 198 7.25 -13.50 -18.06
CA VAL A 198 6.79 -13.88 -16.72
C VAL A 198 6.03 -15.22 -16.81
N PRO A 199 6.38 -16.23 -16.00
CA PRO A 199 5.73 -17.55 -16.06
C PRO A 199 4.23 -17.50 -15.69
N GLN A 200 3.45 -18.33 -16.39
CA GLN A 200 2.04 -18.59 -16.05
C GLN A 200 1.75 -20.07 -16.31
N THR A 201 1.97 -20.91 -15.33
CA THR A 201 1.85 -22.36 -15.45
C THR A 201 1.39 -22.99 -14.13
N LEU A 202 0.88 -24.21 -14.21
CA LEU A 202 0.59 -25.07 -13.04
C LEU A 202 1.58 -26.25 -12.96
N ALA A 203 2.60 -26.25 -13.80
CA ALA A 203 3.64 -27.27 -13.79
C ALA A 203 4.48 -27.22 -12.51
N ALA A 204 5.11 -28.32 -12.19
CA ALA A 204 6.11 -28.37 -11.14
C ALA A 204 7.36 -27.55 -11.53
N SER A 205 8.16 -27.21 -10.53
CA SER A 205 9.48 -26.62 -10.72
C SER A 205 10.39 -27.53 -11.55
N ILE A 206 11.35 -26.95 -12.26
CA ILE A 206 12.25 -27.67 -13.16
C ILE A 206 13.66 -27.67 -12.54
N ASP A 207 14.24 -28.86 -12.41
CA ASP A 207 15.64 -29.02 -12.04
C ASP A 207 16.53 -28.86 -13.27
N ILE A 208 17.48 -27.96 -13.18
CA ILE A 208 18.52 -27.75 -14.19
C ILE A 208 19.90 -27.99 -13.59
N SER A 209 20.87 -28.25 -14.43
CA SER A 209 22.28 -28.28 -14.02
C SER A 209 22.98 -27.02 -14.54
N THR A 210 23.69 -26.35 -13.64
CA THR A 210 24.52 -25.17 -13.98
C THR A 210 25.74 -25.60 -14.80
N LEU A 211 26.46 -24.64 -15.36
CA LEU A 211 27.71 -24.91 -16.10
C LEU A 211 28.76 -25.59 -15.23
N GLU A 212 28.72 -25.34 -13.90
CA GLU A 212 29.59 -25.97 -12.90
C GLU A 212 29.10 -27.36 -12.46
N GLY A 213 28.00 -27.86 -13.03
CA GLY A 213 27.41 -29.17 -12.70
C GLY A 213 26.56 -29.20 -11.43
N VAL A 214 26.30 -28.06 -10.79
CA VAL A 214 25.44 -27.97 -9.61
C VAL A 214 23.98 -28.00 -10.01
N LYS A 215 23.14 -28.75 -9.28
CA LYS A 215 21.70 -28.75 -9.48
C LYS A 215 21.08 -27.47 -8.94
N GLN A 216 20.22 -26.85 -9.73
CA GLN A 216 19.41 -25.70 -9.35
C GLN A 216 17.95 -25.95 -9.71
N THR A 217 17.03 -25.72 -8.76
CA THR A 217 15.60 -25.81 -9.00
C THR A 217 15.07 -24.46 -9.44
N LEU A 218 14.53 -24.37 -10.65
CA LEU A 218 13.80 -23.20 -11.15
C LEU A 218 12.33 -23.33 -10.74
N ALA A 219 11.91 -22.55 -9.76
CA ALA A 219 10.53 -22.52 -9.36
C ALA A 219 9.64 -21.91 -10.45
N LEU A 220 8.54 -22.58 -10.76
CA LEU A 220 7.52 -22.17 -11.73
C LEU A 220 6.16 -22.12 -11.05
N GLY A 221 5.23 -21.35 -11.63
CA GLY A 221 3.87 -21.25 -11.10
C GLY A 221 3.01 -20.23 -11.83
N PRO A 222 1.82 -19.91 -11.28
CA PRO A 222 0.89 -18.92 -11.85
C PRO A 222 1.31 -17.48 -11.49
N VAL A 223 2.53 -17.09 -11.89
CA VAL A 223 3.19 -15.84 -11.46
C VAL A 223 2.54 -14.62 -12.10
N ALA A 224 2.35 -14.61 -13.43
CA ALA A 224 1.91 -13.41 -14.14
C ALA A 224 0.53 -12.90 -13.69
N SER A 225 -0.42 -13.80 -13.41
CA SER A 225 -1.74 -13.41 -12.93
C SER A 225 -1.71 -12.82 -11.50
N GLN A 226 -0.85 -13.37 -10.63
CA GLN A 226 -0.65 -12.83 -9.29
C GLN A 226 0.06 -11.47 -9.35
N GLU A 227 1.12 -11.36 -10.17
CA GLU A 227 1.89 -10.12 -10.34
C GLU A 227 1.02 -8.97 -10.86
N ALA A 228 0.11 -9.24 -11.79
CA ALA A 228 -0.78 -8.22 -12.33
C ALA A 228 -1.66 -7.57 -11.25
N ILE A 229 -2.32 -8.35 -10.40
CA ILE A 229 -3.15 -7.81 -9.33
C ILE A 229 -2.31 -7.28 -8.17
N LYS A 230 -1.20 -7.93 -7.83
CA LYS A 230 -0.25 -7.50 -6.82
C LYS A 230 0.16 -6.03 -7.01
N MET A 231 0.44 -5.63 -8.24
CA MET A 231 0.83 -4.26 -8.57
C MET A 231 -0.36 -3.31 -8.67
N LEU A 232 -1.39 -3.68 -9.42
CA LEU A 232 -2.57 -2.84 -9.64
C LEU A 232 -3.38 -2.62 -8.35
N GLY A 233 -3.45 -3.63 -7.50
CA GLY A 233 -4.14 -3.60 -6.20
C GLY A 233 -3.32 -3.02 -5.06
N THR A 234 -2.08 -2.56 -5.33
CA THR A 234 -1.12 -2.12 -4.31
C THR A 234 -0.96 -3.13 -3.15
N ASN A 235 -0.83 -4.39 -3.51
CA ASN A 235 -0.73 -5.50 -2.55
C ASN A 235 0.72 -5.74 -2.11
N GLY A 236 1.58 -6.10 -3.07
CA GLY A 236 3.02 -6.21 -2.88
C GLY A 236 3.57 -7.58 -2.54
N GLY A 237 2.81 -8.48 -1.95
CA GLY A 237 3.25 -9.86 -1.73
C GLY A 237 3.34 -10.63 -3.05
N GLY A 238 4.46 -11.30 -3.29
CA GLY A 238 4.80 -11.96 -4.54
C GLY A 238 4.80 -13.48 -4.46
N PHE A 239 4.94 -14.10 -5.63
CA PHE A 239 5.16 -15.53 -5.75
C PHE A 239 6.54 -15.91 -5.19
N PHE A 240 7.55 -15.12 -5.53
CA PHE A 240 8.93 -15.31 -5.09
C PHE A 240 9.26 -14.44 -3.86
N ASN A 241 10.14 -14.95 -2.99
CA ASN A 241 10.65 -14.19 -1.85
C ASN A 241 11.36 -12.90 -2.28
N ALA A 242 12.17 -12.98 -3.34
CA ALA A 242 12.87 -11.82 -3.88
C ALA A 242 11.91 -10.79 -4.53
N ASN A 243 10.63 -11.12 -4.64
CA ASN A 243 9.58 -10.23 -5.15
C ASN A 243 9.92 -9.69 -6.55
N SER A 244 9.65 -8.41 -6.84
CA SER A 244 9.97 -7.79 -8.15
C SER A 244 11.46 -7.59 -8.42
N ALA A 245 12.36 -8.05 -7.52
CA ALA A 245 13.77 -8.26 -7.83
C ALA A 245 13.99 -9.59 -8.59
N HIS A 246 13.08 -10.57 -8.46
CA HIS A 246 13.20 -11.84 -9.18
C HIS A 246 12.94 -11.66 -10.69
N PRO A 247 13.79 -12.24 -11.57
CA PRO A 247 13.62 -12.11 -13.03
C PRO A 247 12.28 -12.65 -13.56
N PHE A 248 11.68 -13.63 -12.88
CA PHE A 248 10.40 -14.20 -13.26
C PHE A 248 9.18 -13.40 -12.80
N GLU A 249 9.35 -12.38 -11.98
CA GLU A 249 8.30 -11.39 -11.68
C GLU A 249 8.49 -10.10 -12.48
N ASN A 250 9.76 -9.68 -12.67
CA ASN A 250 10.10 -8.40 -13.28
C ASN A 250 11.33 -8.53 -14.18
N PRO A 251 11.18 -9.10 -15.40
CA PRO A 251 12.32 -9.49 -16.23
C PRO A 251 13.14 -8.34 -16.82
N ASN A 252 12.53 -7.17 -17.08
CA ASN A 252 13.21 -6.10 -17.81
C ASN A 252 12.78 -4.68 -17.38
N ALA A 253 13.42 -3.66 -17.95
CA ALA A 253 13.15 -2.26 -17.63
C ALA A 253 11.71 -1.81 -17.98
N LEU A 254 11.11 -2.39 -19.03
CA LEU A 254 9.73 -2.08 -19.42
C LEU A 254 8.73 -2.62 -18.40
N THR A 255 8.90 -3.88 -17.97
CA THR A 255 8.05 -4.46 -16.92
C THR A 255 8.20 -3.69 -15.61
N ASN A 256 9.43 -3.30 -15.25
CA ASN A 256 9.69 -2.48 -14.06
C ASN A 256 8.95 -1.12 -14.11
N LEU A 257 8.97 -0.43 -15.25
CA LEU A 257 8.24 0.83 -15.42
C LEU A 257 6.72 0.62 -15.32
N VAL A 258 6.19 -0.43 -15.98
CA VAL A 258 4.74 -0.71 -15.96
C VAL A 258 4.28 -1.13 -14.56
N GLN A 259 5.10 -1.86 -13.81
CA GLN A 259 4.82 -2.18 -12.40
C GLN A 259 4.67 -0.91 -11.56
N MET A 260 5.63 0.00 -11.61
CA MET A 260 5.55 1.28 -10.89
C MET A 260 4.33 2.12 -11.30
N LEU A 261 4.04 2.20 -12.61
CA LEU A 261 2.85 2.90 -13.11
C LEU A 261 1.56 2.28 -12.59
N SER A 262 1.48 0.95 -12.54
CA SER A 262 0.31 0.20 -12.05
C SER A 262 0.05 0.47 -10.57
N ILE A 263 1.09 0.55 -9.74
CA ILE A 263 1.00 0.87 -8.31
C ILE A 263 0.30 2.22 -8.10
N PHE A 264 0.63 3.25 -8.89
CA PHE A 264 0.08 4.60 -8.67
C PHE A 264 -1.19 4.92 -9.46
N ALA A 265 -1.50 4.18 -10.54
CA ALA A 265 -2.54 4.53 -11.50
C ALA A 265 -3.93 4.74 -10.85
N ILE A 266 -4.37 3.82 -9.98
CA ILE A 266 -5.68 3.92 -9.32
C ILE A 266 -5.67 5.04 -8.27
N GLY A 267 -4.58 5.20 -7.50
CA GLY A 267 -4.43 6.27 -6.51
C GLY A 267 -4.57 7.66 -7.15
N PHE A 268 -3.87 7.90 -8.26
CA PHE A 268 -4.01 9.13 -9.05
C PHE A 268 -5.45 9.33 -9.58
N GLY A 269 -6.05 8.26 -10.11
CA GLY A 269 -7.44 8.29 -10.57
C GLY A 269 -8.43 8.64 -9.46
N LEU A 270 -8.21 8.16 -8.24
CA LEU A 270 -9.09 8.43 -7.09
C LEU A 270 -9.05 9.89 -6.66
N THR A 271 -7.93 10.60 -6.77
CA THR A 271 -7.89 12.05 -6.50
C THR A 271 -8.78 12.82 -7.48
N TRP A 272 -8.74 12.46 -8.77
CA TRP A 272 -9.62 13.04 -9.77
C TRP A 272 -11.09 12.69 -9.53
N THR A 273 -11.36 11.43 -9.15
CA THR A 273 -12.71 10.94 -8.80
C THR A 273 -13.29 11.71 -7.62
N PHE A 274 -12.50 11.97 -6.57
CA PHE A 274 -12.91 12.79 -5.43
C PHE A 274 -13.32 14.19 -5.88
N GLY A 275 -12.46 14.88 -6.63
CA GLY A 275 -12.78 16.23 -7.15
C GLY A 275 -14.07 16.26 -7.96
N LYS A 276 -14.35 15.20 -8.75
CA LYS A 276 -15.58 15.07 -9.51
C LYS A 276 -16.79 14.79 -8.63
N ALA A 277 -16.64 13.91 -7.64
CA ALA A 277 -17.72 13.54 -6.71
C ALA A 277 -18.20 14.74 -5.88
N VAL A 278 -17.29 15.60 -5.43
CA VAL A 278 -17.64 16.81 -4.66
C VAL A 278 -17.99 18.02 -5.52
N GLY A 279 -17.96 17.88 -6.86
CA GLY A 279 -18.32 18.95 -7.79
C GLY A 279 -17.25 20.05 -7.96
N ASN A 280 -16.03 19.86 -7.44
CA ASN A 280 -14.94 20.82 -7.53
C ASN A 280 -13.61 20.12 -7.82
N GLN A 281 -13.22 20.10 -9.10
CA GLN A 281 -12.00 19.43 -9.54
C GLN A 281 -10.71 20.03 -8.96
N ARG A 282 -10.72 21.29 -8.54
CA ARG A 282 -9.55 21.93 -7.91
C ARG A 282 -9.18 21.23 -6.59
N GLN A 283 -10.14 20.64 -5.89
CA GLN A 283 -9.90 19.86 -4.65
C GLN A 283 -9.05 18.62 -4.94
N GLY A 284 -9.43 17.83 -5.96
CA GLY A 284 -8.66 16.65 -6.35
C GLY A 284 -7.23 16.98 -6.80
N TRP A 285 -7.07 18.03 -7.58
CA TRP A 285 -5.74 18.48 -8.03
C TRP A 285 -4.89 19.05 -6.90
N ALA A 286 -5.48 19.76 -5.92
CA ALA A 286 -4.73 20.29 -4.77
C ALA A 286 -4.20 19.14 -3.89
N ILE A 287 -5.01 18.10 -3.66
CA ILE A 287 -4.58 16.88 -2.95
C ILE A 287 -3.44 16.21 -3.71
N LEU A 288 -3.60 15.96 -5.01
CA LEU A 288 -2.57 15.33 -5.83
C LEU A 288 -1.27 16.13 -5.85
N ALA A 289 -1.35 17.46 -5.91
CA ALA A 289 -0.18 18.34 -5.86
C ALA A 289 0.56 18.23 -4.52
N ALA A 290 -0.16 18.16 -3.39
CA ALA A 290 0.46 17.97 -2.08
C ALA A 290 1.16 16.60 -1.99
N MET A 291 0.50 15.53 -2.44
CA MET A 291 1.06 14.19 -2.50
C MET A 291 2.32 14.14 -3.38
N LEU A 292 2.27 14.71 -4.58
CA LEU A 292 3.41 14.75 -5.50
C LEU A 292 4.59 15.56 -4.95
N THR A 293 4.34 16.62 -4.21
CA THR A 293 5.41 17.42 -3.58
C THR A 293 6.22 16.57 -2.60
N ILE A 294 5.55 15.81 -1.73
CA ILE A 294 6.22 14.92 -0.76
C ILE A 294 6.92 13.77 -1.51
N PHE A 295 6.25 13.16 -2.49
CA PHE A 295 6.81 12.07 -3.30
C PHE A 295 8.10 12.47 -4.01
N LEU A 296 8.09 13.61 -4.72
CA LEU A 296 9.26 14.09 -5.46
C LEU A 296 10.42 14.46 -4.53
N ALA A 297 10.14 15.02 -3.36
CA ALA A 297 11.16 15.24 -2.35
C ALA A 297 11.79 13.91 -1.88
N GLY A 298 10.96 12.91 -1.57
CA GLY A 298 11.43 11.58 -1.17
C GLY A 298 12.29 10.90 -2.23
N VAL A 299 11.82 10.85 -3.49
CA VAL A 299 12.61 10.27 -4.61
C VAL A 299 13.93 11.00 -4.79
N SER A 300 13.93 12.33 -4.70
CA SER A 300 15.16 13.12 -4.87
C SER A 300 16.19 12.80 -3.79
N ILE A 301 15.77 12.69 -2.54
CA ILE A 301 16.65 12.36 -1.40
C ILE A 301 17.18 10.94 -1.54
N THR A 302 16.30 9.95 -1.78
CA THR A 302 16.70 8.54 -1.93
C THR A 302 17.67 8.38 -3.09
N TYR A 303 17.35 8.92 -4.27
CA TYR A 303 18.23 8.83 -5.43
C TYR A 303 19.57 9.52 -5.20
N TRP A 304 19.57 10.65 -4.50
CA TRP A 304 20.82 11.35 -4.16
C TRP A 304 21.70 10.52 -3.24
N GLN A 305 21.15 9.97 -2.16
CA GLN A 305 21.89 9.16 -1.18
C GLN A 305 22.45 7.88 -1.80
N GLU A 306 21.64 7.17 -2.58
CA GLU A 306 22.08 5.94 -3.24
C GLU A 306 23.12 6.20 -4.34
N ALA A 307 23.01 7.33 -5.05
CA ALA A 307 23.99 7.72 -6.07
C ALA A 307 25.29 8.26 -5.46
N ALA A 308 25.26 8.78 -4.24
CA ALA A 308 26.47 9.19 -3.52
C ALA A 308 27.31 7.98 -3.04
N GLY A 309 26.66 6.83 -2.81
CA GLY A 309 27.32 5.61 -2.35
C GLY A 309 27.58 5.56 -0.84
N ASN A 310 28.19 4.44 -0.41
CA ASN A 310 28.53 4.21 0.97
C ASN A 310 30.01 4.59 1.23
N PRO A 311 30.31 5.55 2.13
CA PRO A 311 31.66 5.99 2.43
C PRO A 311 32.62 4.86 2.89
N ILE A 312 32.08 3.87 3.62
CA ILE A 312 32.88 2.73 4.10
C ILE A 312 33.29 1.86 2.91
N LEU A 313 32.41 1.59 1.95
CA LEU A 313 32.77 0.85 0.74
C LEU A 313 33.78 1.61 -0.12
N HIS A 314 33.67 2.94 -0.19
CA HIS A 314 34.68 3.78 -0.88
C HIS A 314 36.06 3.67 -0.25
N GLN A 315 36.17 3.63 1.08
CA GLN A 315 37.43 3.43 1.78
C GLN A 315 38.05 2.05 1.49
N LEU A 316 37.20 1.04 1.23
CA LEU A 316 37.63 -0.31 0.84
C LEU A 316 37.95 -0.44 -0.66
N GLY A 317 37.85 0.64 -1.43
CA GLY A 317 38.16 0.68 -2.86
C GLY A 317 36.98 0.40 -3.80
N ALA A 318 35.78 0.19 -3.29
CA ALA A 318 34.56 0.04 -4.10
C ALA A 318 34.00 1.42 -4.45
N ALA A 319 34.55 2.06 -5.49
CA ALA A 319 34.07 3.37 -5.95
C ALA A 319 32.73 3.29 -6.67
N GLY A 320 31.92 4.35 -6.57
CA GLY A 320 30.64 4.50 -7.27
C GLY A 320 29.45 4.62 -6.32
N GLY A 321 28.24 4.58 -6.89
CA GLY A 321 27.01 4.61 -6.10
C GLY A 321 26.73 3.27 -5.41
N ASN A 322 25.78 3.28 -4.48
CA ASN A 322 25.38 2.09 -3.72
C ASN A 322 24.57 1.13 -4.59
N MET A 323 25.20 0.05 -5.03
CA MET A 323 24.57 -1.05 -5.77
C MET A 323 24.23 -2.25 -4.89
N GLU A 324 24.58 -2.24 -3.61
CA GLU A 324 24.23 -3.32 -2.70
C GLU A 324 22.71 -3.53 -2.67
N GLY A 325 22.30 -4.80 -2.72
CA GLY A 325 20.89 -5.19 -2.72
C GLY A 325 20.06 -4.72 -3.93
N LYS A 326 20.71 -4.18 -4.98
CA LYS A 326 20.06 -3.68 -6.19
C LYS A 326 20.39 -4.55 -7.41
N GLU A 327 19.40 -4.73 -8.25
CA GLU A 327 19.54 -5.48 -9.51
C GLU A 327 20.27 -4.64 -10.57
N VAL A 328 21.30 -5.21 -11.18
CA VAL A 328 22.10 -4.53 -12.22
C VAL A 328 21.21 -4.11 -13.40
N ARG A 329 20.19 -4.92 -13.76
CA ARG A 329 19.28 -4.63 -14.87
C ARG A 329 18.41 -3.38 -14.65
N PHE A 330 18.26 -2.91 -13.43
CA PHE A 330 17.51 -1.70 -13.08
C PHE A 330 18.41 -0.52 -12.70
N GLY A 331 19.50 -0.80 -11.99
CA GLY A 331 20.43 0.22 -11.52
C GLY A 331 19.86 1.10 -10.39
N ILE A 332 20.62 2.09 -9.96
CA ILE A 332 20.33 2.91 -8.79
C ILE A 332 19.06 3.74 -8.94
N ALA A 333 18.91 4.43 -10.07
CA ALA A 333 17.78 5.36 -10.26
C ALA A 333 16.43 4.66 -10.25
N ALA A 334 16.29 3.52 -10.94
CA ALA A 334 15.04 2.78 -10.99
C ALA A 334 14.76 2.06 -9.66
N SER A 335 15.78 1.60 -8.95
CA SER A 335 15.62 1.01 -7.61
C SER A 335 15.20 2.05 -6.57
N ALA A 336 15.82 3.23 -6.57
CA ALA A 336 15.42 4.35 -5.71
C ALA A 336 13.98 4.81 -6.01
N LEU A 337 13.61 4.94 -7.29
CA LEU A 337 12.25 5.29 -7.67
C LEU A 337 11.24 4.23 -7.20
N PHE A 338 11.53 2.94 -7.43
CA PHE A 338 10.64 1.84 -7.06
C PHE A 338 10.42 1.80 -5.54
N SER A 339 11.49 1.94 -4.73
CA SER A 339 11.39 1.91 -3.27
C SER A 339 10.50 3.03 -2.72
N VAL A 340 10.57 4.22 -3.31
CA VAL A 340 9.73 5.36 -2.89
C VAL A 340 8.29 5.19 -3.42
N VAL A 341 8.10 4.65 -4.63
CA VAL A 341 6.76 4.35 -5.18
C VAL A 341 6.02 3.33 -4.31
N THR A 342 6.67 2.24 -3.97
CA THR A 342 6.03 1.16 -3.22
C THR A 342 5.66 1.58 -1.80
N THR A 343 6.53 2.32 -1.12
CA THR A 343 6.31 2.77 0.27
C THR A 343 5.41 3.99 0.38
N ALA A 344 5.31 4.79 -0.67
CA ALA A 344 4.32 5.85 -0.78
C ALA A 344 2.90 5.32 -1.04
N ALA A 345 2.76 4.10 -1.57
CA ALA A 345 1.51 3.53 -2.08
C ALA A 345 0.90 2.42 -1.24
N SER A 346 1.36 2.11 -0.05
CA SER A 346 0.88 0.92 0.70
C SER A 346 1.01 -0.36 -0.14
N CYS A 347 2.14 -0.51 -0.84
CA CYS A 347 2.44 -1.66 -1.68
C CYS A 347 3.74 -2.31 -1.20
N GLY A 348 3.71 -3.57 -0.85
CA GLY A 348 4.89 -4.29 -0.34
C GLY A 348 5.89 -4.74 -1.40
N ALA A 349 5.63 -4.49 -2.68
CA ALA A 349 6.51 -4.89 -3.76
C ALA A 349 7.88 -4.22 -3.69
N VAL A 350 8.94 -4.97 -3.91
CA VAL A 350 10.32 -4.46 -3.89
C VAL A 350 11.09 -5.00 -5.11
N ASN A 351 11.89 -4.15 -5.74
CA ASN A 351 12.85 -4.54 -6.77
C ASN A 351 14.30 -4.43 -6.31
N ALA A 352 14.50 -4.06 -5.05
CA ALA A 352 15.78 -3.94 -4.37
C ALA A 352 15.57 -4.23 -2.88
N MET A 353 16.61 -4.67 -2.20
CA MET A 353 16.61 -4.92 -0.76
C MET A 353 16.74 -3.58 -0.03
N HIS A 354 15.68 -3.13 0.66
CA HIS A 354 15.67 -1.83 1.33
C HIS A 354 16.67 -1.75 2.49
N ASP A 355 16.98 -2.87 3.12
CA ASP A 355 17.98 -2.99 4.18
C ASP A 355 19.38 -2.60 3.72
N SER A 356 19.70 -2.87 2.46
CA SER A 356 20.98 -2.55 1.84
C SER A 356 21.07 -1.12 1.29
N PHE A 357 20.06 -0.28 1.51
CA PHE A 357 20.14 1.14 1.17
C PHE A 357 21.04 1.85 2.18
N THR A 358 21.62 2.98 1.75
CA THR A 358 22.29 3.88 2.72
C THR A 358 21.31 4.29 3.80
N ALA A 359 21.77 4.57 5.00
CA ALA A 359 20.90 4.83 6.16
C ALA A 359 19.85 5.92 5.89
N LEU A 360 20.23 7.04 5.27
CA LEU A 360 19.26 8.10 4.88
C LEU A 360 18.45 7.73 3.63
N GLY A 361 19.00 6.92 2.71
CA GLY A 361 18.26 6.39 1.57
C GLY A 361 17.13 5.47 2.01
N GLY A 362 17.40 4.56 2.96
CA GLY A 362 16.41 3.65 3.57
C GLY A 362 15.46 4.35 4.53
N MET A 363 15.82 5.50 5.11
CA MET A 363 14.95 6.31 5.95
C MET A 363 13.71 6.81 5.19
N ILE A 364 13.82 7.11 3.91
CA ILE A 364 12.68 7.64 3.13
C ILE A 364 11.56 6.61 2.96
N PRO A 365 11.82 5.36 2.53
CA PRO A 365 10.82 4.30 2.58
C PRO A 365 10.14 4.14 3.96
N LEU A 366 10.93 4.13 5.03
CA LEU A 366 10.43 4.06 6.40
C LEU A 366 9.51 5.25 6.73
N LEU A 367 9.96 6.48 6.44
CA LEU A 367 9.20 7.71 6.69
C LEU A 367 7.89 7.73 5.89
N ASN A 368 7.89 7.33 4.62
CA ASN A 368 6.67 7.28 3.81
C ASN A 368 5.56 6.47 4.47
N ILE A 369 5.91 5.28 5.01
CA ILE A 369 4.96 4.42 5.71
C ILE A 369 4.54 5.06 7.04
N GLN A 370 5.46 5.66 7.79
CA GLN A 370 5.19 6.36 9.05
C GLN A 370 4.27 7.58 8.89
N LEU A 371 4.32 8.25 7.74
CA LEU A 371 3.35 9.32 7.39
C LEU A 371 1.93 8.78 7.19
N GLY A 372 1.70 7.47 7.28
CA GLY A 372 0.41 6.81 7.09
C GLY A 372 0.12 6.45 5.63
N GLU A 373 1.18 6.38 4.81
CA GLU A 373 1.09 6.03 3.38
C GLU A 373 0.08 6.89 2.61
N VAL A 374 0.10 8.17 2.93
CA VAL A 374 -0.83 9.15 2.34
C VAL A 374 -0.20 9.92 1.17
N VAL A 375 1.01 9.56 0.75
CA VAL A 375 1.76 10.31 -0.26
C VAL A 375 1.23 10.10 -1.67
N ILE A 376 0.64 9.00 -1.99
CA ILE A 376 -0.34 8.67 -3.03
C ILE A 376 -1.27 7.64 -2.40
N GLY A 377 -0.66 6.72 -1.69
CA GLY A 377 -1.26 5.70 -0.87
C GLY A 377 -1.77 4.52 -1.65
N GLY A 378 -2.15 3.50 -0.92
CA GLY A 378 -2.78 2.30 -1.45
C GLY A 378 -4.13 2.59 -2.10
N VAL A 379 -4.61 1.65 -2.89
CA VAL A 379 -5.89 1.78 -3.61
C VAL A 379 -7.04 2.04 -2.64
N GLY A 380 -7.51 3.27 -2.60
CA GLY A 380 -8.49 3.77 -1.63
C GLY A 380 -7.86 4.25 -0.33
N ALA A 381 -6.95 3.49 0.27
CA ALA A 381 -6.36 3.81 1.58
C ALA A 381 -5.66 5.18 1.58
N GLY A 382 -4.87 5.48 0.57
CA GLY A 382 -4.16 6.75 0.48
C GLY A 382 -5.07 7.96 0.47
N ILE A 383 -6.09 7.95 -0.36
CA ILE A 383 -6.99 9.11 -0.46
C ILE A 383 -7.86 9.27 0.79
N TYR A 384 -8.38 8.19 1.39
CA TYR A 384 -9.14 8.37 2.62
C TYR A 384 -8.24 8.74 3.81
N GLY A 385 -7.03 8.22 3.90
CA GLY A 385 -6.03 8.65 4.88
C GLY A 385 -5.66 10.13 4.72
N PHE A 386 -5.38 10.58 3.50
CA PHE A 386 -5.07 11.98 3.22
C PHE A 386 -6.23 12.92 3.56
N LEU A 387 -7.47 12.49 3.33
CA LEU A 387 -8.66 13.28 3.69
C LEU A 387 -8.83 13.44 5.21
N LEU A 388 -8.34 12.50 6.03
CA LEU A 388 -8.28 12.69 7.50
C LEU A 388 -7.31 13.83 7.86
N PHE A 389 -6.15 13.90 7.22
CA PHE A 389 -5.23 15.04 7.38
C PHE A 389 -5.83 16.35 6.84
N ALA A 390 -6.59 16.31 5.75
CA ALA A 390 -7.29 17.48 5.24
C ALA A 390 -8.34 18.01 6.23
N ILE A 391 -9.08 17.14 6.91
CA ILE A 391 -10.02 17.49 7.98
C ILE A 391 -9.27 18.17 9.13
N LEU A 392 -8.12 17.61 9.54
CA LEU A 392 -7.29 18.18 10.59
C LEU A 392 -6.72 19.55 10.18
N ALA A 393 -6.22 19.66 8.95
CA ALA A 393 -5.66 20.90 8.40
C ALA A 393 -6.69 22.04 8.38
N VAL A 394 -7.90 21.77 7.90
CA VAL A 394 -8.99 22.77 7.88
C VAL A 394 -9.38 23.18 9.30
N PHE A 395 -9.44 22.24 10.23
CA PHE A 395 -9.79 22.52 11.60
C PHE A 395 -8.74 23.41 12.28
N VAL A 396 -7.47 23.06 12.18
CA VAL A 396 -6.36 23.83 12.76
C VAL A 396 -6.29 25.22 12.13
N ALA A 397 -6.27 25.30 10.80
CA ALA A 397 -6.19 26.57 10.09
C ALA A 397 -7.42 27.47 10.38
N GLY A 398 -8.61 26.89 10.40
CA GLY A 398 -9.84 27.63 10.70
C GLY A 398 -9.80 28.26 12.09
N LEU A 399 -9.40 27.48 13.10
CA LEU A 399 -9.29 27.99 14.47
C LEU A 399 -8.20 29.07 14.63
N MET A 400 -7.04 28.88 13.99
CA MET A 400 -5.92 29.83 14.08
C MET A 400 -6.24 31.20 13.47
N VAL A 401 -7.03 31.24 12.40
CA VAL A 401 -7.39 32.52 11.72
C VAL A 401 -8.79 33.03 12.12
N GLY A 402 -9.44 32.40 13.12
CA GLY A 402 -10.77 32.79 13.58
C GLY A 402 -11.90 32.57 12.55
N ARG A 403 -11.75 31.58 11.66
CA ARG A 403 -12.73 31.21 10.64
C ARG A 403 -13.42 29.89 10.98
N THR A 404 -14.66 29.71 10.50
CA THR A 404 -15.37 28.45 10.65
C THR A 404 -14.65 27.33 9.90
N PRO A 405 -14.31 26.20 10.55
CA PRO A 405 -13.73 25.06 9.86
C PRO A 405 -14.74 24.40 8.92
N GLU A 406 -14.56 24.61 7.63
CA GLU A 406 -15.43 24.07 6.58
C GLU A 406 -14.57 23.42 5.49
N TYR A 407 -14.92 22.19 5.11
CA TYR A 407 -14.26 21.50 4.02
C TYR A 407 -15.28 20.98 3.00
N VAL A 408 -15.13 21.41 1.74
CA VAL A 408 -16.02 21.04 0.62
C VAL A 408 -17.51 21.26 0.94
N GLY A 409 -17.83 22.43 1.55
CA GLY A 409 -19.20 22.77 1.94
C GLY A 409 -19.76 21.97 3.11
N LYS A 410 -18.90 21.32 3.91
CA LYS A 410 -19.27 20.62 5.14
C LYS A 410 -18.58 21.27 6.32
N LYS A 411 -19.36 21.61 7.34
CA LYS A 411 -18.84 22.09 8.62
C LYS A 411 -18.12 20.95 9.35
N ILE A 412 -16.86 21.16 9.67
CA ILE A 412 -16.05 20.22 10.45
C ILE A 412 -16.17 20.55 11.92
N GLU A 413 -16.72 19.62 12.70
CA GLU A 413 -17.02 19.80 14.12
C GLU A 413 -16.16 18.87 14.98
N ALA A 414 -16.22 19.02 16.28
CA ALA A 414 -15.42 18.26 17.24
C ALA A 414 -15.52 16.74 17.06
N ARG A 415 -16.66 16.22 16.58
CA ARG A 415 -16.84 14.78 16.35
C ARG A 415 -15.94 14.27 15.21
N GLU A 416 -15.96 14.94 14.06
CA GLU A 416 -15.13 14.55 12.91
C GLU A 416 -13.64 14.65 13.25
N VAL A 417 -13.26 15.73 13.97
CA VAL A 417 -11.87 15.93 14.39
C VAL A 417 -11.41 14.85 15.37
N LYS A 418 -12.21 14.54 16.39
CA LYS A 418 -11.88 13.46 17.34
C LYS A 418 -11.69 12.12 16.65
N LEU A 419 -12.55 11.78 15.70
CA LEU A 419 -12.45 10.54 14.93
C LEU A 419 -11.22 10.54 13.99
N ALA A 420 -10.91 11.67 13.36
CA ALA A 420 -9.72 11.81 12.52
C ALA A 420 -8.42 11.68 13.33
N VAL A 421 -8.35 12.37 14.49
CA VAL A 421 -7.21 12.26 15.39
C VAL A 421 -7.06 10.83 15.92
N LEU A 422 -8.15 10.16 16.31
CA LEU A 422 -8.12 8.77 16.74
C LEU A 422 -7.54 7.87 15.65
N ALA A 423 -8.01 8.00 14.41
CA ALA A 423 -7.53 7.21 13.29
C ALA A 423 -6.04 7.44 13.00
N ILE A 424 -5.57 8.69 13.07
CA ILE A 424 -4.16 9.04 12.86
C ILE A 424 -3.28 8.54 14.02
N ALA A 425 -3.75 8.63 15.27
CA ALA A 425 -2.98 8.29 16.47
C ALA A 425 -2.79 6.77 16.68
N VAL A 426 -3.62 5.93 16.06
CA VAL A 426 -3.49 4.47 16.14
C VAL A 426 -2.16 3.97 15.56
N LEU A 427 -1.73 4.53 14.42
CA LEU A 427 -0.49 4.14 13.75
C LEU A 427 0.73 4.25 14.68
N PRO A 428 1.08 5.45 15.20
CA PRO A 428 2.27 5.59 16.02
C PRO A 428 2.18 4.82 17.33
N LEU A 429 1.00 4.68 17.92
CA LEU A 429 0.83 3.93 19.17
C LEU A 429 1.26 2.47 19.00
N ILE A 430 0.83 1.83 17.91
CA ILE A 430 1.13 0.41 17.68
C ILE A 430 2.55 0.25 17.13
N ILE A 431 3.01 1.12 16.24
CA ILE A 431 4.37 1.08 15.69
C ILE A 431 5.39 1.22 16.81
N LEU A 432 5.32 2.31 17.57
CA LEU A 432 6.31 2.59 18.62
C LEU A 432 6.20 1.62 19.79
N GLY A 433 4.97 1.24 20.18
CA GLY A 433 4.73 0.26 21.23
C GLY A 433 5.25 -1.14 20.87
N GLY A 434 4.95 -1.62 19.66
CA GLY A 434 5.46 -2.90 19.17
C GLY A 434 6.98 -2.93 19.02
N THR A 435 7.55 -1.84 18.45
CA THR A 435 9.01 -1.67 18.37
C THR A 435 9.66 -1.67 19.73
N ALA A 436 9.12 -0.94 20.71
CA ALA A 436 9.65 -0.92 22.07
C ALA A 436 9.64 -2.30 22.73
N ILE A 437 8.53 -3.05 22.61
CA ILE A 437 8.44 -4.42 23.14
C ILE A 437 9.49 -5.33 22.48
N ALA A 438 9.61 -5.31 21.17
CA ALA A 438 10.57 -6.15 20.45
C ALA A 438 12.03 -5.76 20.76
N SER A 439 12.32 -4.49 20.99
CA SER A 439 13.67 -4.00 21.28
C SER A 439 14.19 -4.34 22.69
N VAL A 440 13.30 -4.79 23.60
CA VAL A 440 13.68 -5.11 25.00
C VAL A 440 13.41 -6.58 25.38
N THR A 441 12.81 -7.37 24.49
CA THR A 441 12.54 -8.78 24.72
C THR A 441 13.55 -9.66 24.00
N GLU A 442 13.93 -10.77 24.62
CA GLU A 442 14.84 -11.74 24.02
C GLU A 442 14.32 -12.28 22.68
N ALA A 443 13.03 -12.61 22.61
CA ALA A 443 12.38 -13.11 21.39
C ALA A 443 12.36 -12.05 20.27
N GLY A 444 12.24 -10.77 20.61
CA GLY A 444 12.31 -9.66 19.64
C GLY A 444 13.73 -9.42 19.15
N LEU A 445 14.71 -9.44 20.04
CA LEU A 445 16.14 -9.23 19.72
C LEU A 445 16.76 -10.40 18.93
N ALA A 446 16.13 -11.55 18.89
CA ALA A 446 16.56 -12.68 18.07
C ALA A 446 16.23 -12.52 16.57
N GLY A 447 15.43 -11.52 16.18
CA GLY A 447 15.00 -11.33 14.80
C GLY A 447 15.96 -10.53 13.91
N PRO A 448 16.51 -9.39 14.36
CA PRO A 448 17.40 -8.57 13.54
C PRO A 448 18.70 -9.30 13.19
N LEU A 449 19.16 -9.13 11.95
CA LEU A 449 20.48 -9.61 11.52
C LEU A 449 21.59 -8.65 11.94
N ASN A 450 21.30 -7.36 11.96
CA ASN A 450 22.25 -6.33 12.32
C ASN A 450 22.11 -5.89 13.79
N LYS A 451 23.16 -5.30 14.33
CA LYS A 451 23.17 -4.74 15.69
C LYS A 451 23.06 -3.22 15.66
N GLY A 452 22.95 -2.60 16.83
CA GLY A 452 22.94 -1.15 16.98
C GLY A 452 21.78 -0.44 16.28
N PRO A 453 21.97 0.78 15.78
CA PRO A 453 20.94 1.57 15.15
C PRO A 453 20.34 0.95 13.88
N HIS A 454 21.13 0.17 13.12
CA HIS A 454 20.63 -0.52 11.94
C HIS A 454 19.63 -1.63 12.33
N GLY A 455 19.98 -2.50 13.29
CA GLY A 455 19.07 -3.55 13.79
C GLY A 455 17.81 -2.98 14.46
N PHE A 456 17.92 -1.82 15.14
CA PHE A 456 16.74 -1.10 15.61
C PHE A 456 15.85 -0.64 14.44
N SER A 457 16.44 -0.18 13.32
CA SER A 457 15.71 0.20 12.11
C SER A 457 14.99 -0.99 11.46
N GLU A 458 15.58 -2.19 11.49
CA GLU A 458 14.94 -3.43 11.01
C GLU A 458 13.66 -3.74 11.80
N ILE A 459 13.70 -3.68 13.12
CA ILE A 459 12.54 -3.87 14.00
C ILE A 459 11.49 -2.78 13.74
N LEU A 460 11.91 -1.51 13.76
CA LEU A 460 11.04 -0.36 13.53
C LEU A 460 10.35 -0.45 12.16
N TYR A 461 11.08 -0.83 11.11
CA TYR A 461 10.52 -1.00 9.79
C TYR A 461 9.47 -2.13 9.74
N GLY A 462 9.76 -3.27 10.38
CA GLY A 462 8.83 -4.40 10.47
C GLY A 462 7.47 -3.99 11.06
N PHE A 463 7.46 -3.32 12.21
CA PHE A 463 6.22 -2.82 12.82
C PHE A 463 5.60 -1.68 12.01
N THR A 464 6.38 -0.79 11.44
CA THR A 464 5.89 0.29 10.59
C THR A 464 5.16 -0.27 9.37
N SER A 465 5.77 -1.23 8.68
CA SER A 465 5.19 -1.88 7.51
C SER A 465 3.92 -2.68 7.85
N ALA A 466 3.92 -3.41 8.96
CA ALA A 466 2.77 -4.16 9.41
C ALA A 466 1.58 -3.24 9.74
N VAL A 467 1.77 -2.21 10.54
CA VAL A 467 0.70 -1.29 10.96
C VAL A 467 0.20 -0.43 9.81
N GLY A 468 1.10 0.04 8.95
CA GLY A 468 0.76 0.79 7.73
C GLY A 468 0.05 -0.07 6.68
N ASN A 469 0.08 -1.40 6.82
CA ASN A 469 -0.39 -2.36 5.82
C ASN A 469 0.38 -2.25 4.49
N ASN A 470 1.69 -2.02 4.56
CA ASN A 470 2.57 -1.93 3.40
C ASN A 470 3.01 -3.30 2.89
N GLY A 471 3.62 -4.11 3.75
CA GLY A 471 4.12 -5.46 3.44
C GLY A 471 5.60 -5.55 3.09
N SER A 472 6.27 -4.45 2.72
CA SER A 472 7.72 -4.47 2.52
C SER A 472 8.48 -4.67 3.84
N ALA A 473 9.66 -5.27 3.76
CA ALA A 473 10.58 -5.43 4.88
C ALA A 473 11.92 -4.79 4.53
N PHE A 474 12.75 -4.53 5.54
CA PHE A 474 14.17 -4.28 5.30
C PHE A 474 14.90 -5.57 4.89
N ALA A 475 14.26 -6.74 5.07
CA ALA A 475 14.83 -8.06 4.78
C ALA A 475 15.98 -8.49 5.73
N GLY A 476 16.44 -7.64 6.64
CA GLY A 476 17.32 -8.00 7.75
C GLY A 476 16.60 -8.62 8.94
N LEU A 477 15.27 -8.50 9.01
CA LEU A 477 14.46 -9.03 10.09
C LEU A 477 14.01 -10.48 9.81
N SER A 478 14.49 -11.45 10.59
CA SER A 478 14.02 -12.84 10.60
C SER A 478 12.66 -12.95 11.29
N ALA A 479 11.58 -12.67 10.56
CA ALA A 479 10.22 -12.58 11.10
C ALA A 479 9.46 -13.92 11.16
N GLY A 480 10.04 -15.03 10.69
CA GLY A 480 9.43 -16.36 10.67
C GLY A 480 9.41 -17.06 12.03
N THR A 481 9.08 -16.35 13.10
CA THR A 481 9.03 -16.85 14.47
C THR A 481 7.64 -16.66 15.06
N PRO A 482 7.21 -17.48 16.05
CA PRO A 482 5.92 -17.29 16.70
C PRO A 482 5.72 -15.89 17.29
N PHE A 483 6.79 -15.27 17.81
CA PHE A 483 6.76 -13.90 18.33
C PHE A 483 6.38 -12.89 17.25
N TYR A 484 7.15 -12.83 16.16
CA TYR A 484 6.89 -11.87 15.09
C TYR A 484 5.64 -12.19 14.30
N ASN A 485 5.35 -13.47 14.03
CA ASN A 485 4.11 -13.89 13.37
C ASN A 485 2.87 -13.42 14.15
N GLY A 486 2.88 -13.56 15.47
CA GLY A 486 1.81 -13.10 16.34
C GLY A 486 1.73 -11.58 16.43
N MET A 487 2.82 -10.93 16.78
CA MET A 487 2.86 -9.46 16.99
C MET A 487 2.55 -8.67 15.72
N LEU A 488 3.19 -9.02 14.59
CA LEU A 488 2.94 -8.35 13.31
C LEU A 488 1.54 -8.65 12.77
N GLY A 489 1.02 -9.87 12.97
CA GLY A 489 -0.36 -10.22 12.61
C GLY A 489 -1.37 -9.32 13.32
N VAL A 490 -1.27 -9.19 14.65
CA VAL A 490 -2.13 -8.29 15.44
C VAL A 490 -1.94 -6.83 15.00
N ALA A 491 -0.69 -6.40 14.78
CA ALA A 491 -0.39 -5.04 14.34
C ALA A 491 -1.04 -4.70 12.99
N MET A 492 -0.99 -5.61 12.01
CA MET A 492 -1.66 -5.47 10.69
C MET A 492 -3.18 -5.34 10.84
N TRP A 493 -3.79 -6.16 11.69
CA TRP A 493 -5.23 -6.12 11.94
C TRP A 493 -5.67 -4.80 12.58
N LEU A 494 -4.96 -4.36 13.62
CA LEU A 494 -5.25 -3.10 14.31
C LEU A 494 -5.03 -1.90 13.36
N GLY A 495 -3.90 -1.86 12.64
CA GLY A 495 -3.59 -0.80 11.68
C GLY A 495 -4.67 -0.63 10.61
N ARG A 496 -5.26 -1.73 10.13
CA ARG A 496 -6.31 -1.68 9.11
C ARG A 496 -7.65 -1.20 9.65
N PHE A 497 -8.21 -1.91 10.63
CA PHE A 497 -9.61 -1.71 11.00
C PHE A 497 -9.83 -0.54 11.95
N PHE A 498 -8.84 -0.17 12.77
CA PHE A 498 -8.95 1.00 13.65
C PHE A 498 -8.83 2.35 12.92
N ILE A 499 -8.39 2.35 11.66
CA ILE A 499 -8.47 3.53 10.78
C ILE A 499 -9.80 3.54 10.02
N ILE A 500 -10.23 2.40 9.48
CA ILE A 500 -11.41 2.29 8.63
C ILE A 500 -12.70 2.60 9.39
N ILE A 501 -12.87 2.11 10.62
CA ILE A 501 -14.10 2.29 11.39
C ILE A 501 -14.35 3.78 11.71
N PRO A 502 -13.40 4.55 12.27
CA PRO A 502 -13.56 5.99 12.45
C PRO A 502 -13.80 6.74 11.14
N MET A 503 -13.12 6.35 10.06
CA MET A 503 -13.30 6.96 8.73
C MET A 503 -14.73 6.76 8.21
N LEU A 504 -15.32 5.56 8.33
CA LEU A 504 -16.72 5.31 7.96
C LEU A 504 -17.70 6.10 8.86
N ALA A 505 -17.39 6.25 10.15
CA ALA A 505 -18.19 7.07 11.05
C ALA A 505 -18.14 8.56 10.67
N ILE A 506 -16.98 9.06 10.20
CA ILE A 506 -16.84 10.40 9.60
C ILE A 506 -17.69 10.50 8.34
N ALA A 507 -17.60 9.52 7.42
CA ALA A 507 -18.38 9.51 6.18
C ALA A 507 -19.88 9.61 6.46
N GLY A 508 -20.41 8.81 7.41
CA GLY A 508 -21.80 8.87 7.84
C GLY A 508 -22.19 10.21 8.47
N GLY A 509 -21.31 10.77 9.31
CA GLY A 509 -21.51 12.08 9.91
C GLY A 509 -21.57 13.21 8.88
N LEU A 510 -20.64 13.22 7.92
CA LEU A 510 -20.60 14.21 6.85
C LEU A 510 -21.79 14.10 5.89
N ALA A 511 -22.23 12.88 5.54
CA ALA A 511 -23.39 12.67 4.68
C ALA A 511 -24.67 13.28 5.29
N ALA A 512 -24.84 13.17 6.62
CA ALA A 512 -26.00 13.71 7.33
C ALA A 512 -26.03 15.24 7.41
N LYS A 513 -24.89 15.92 7.21
CA LYS A 513 -24.80 17.38 7.29
C LYS A 513 -25.41 18.08 6.09
N LYS A 514 -25.98 19.27 6.33
CA LYS A 514 -26.39 20.21 5.30
C LYS A 514 -25.17 20.77 4.56
N TYR A 515 -25.36 21.22 3.35
CA TYR A 515 -24.35 21.95 2.60
C TYR A 515 -24.32 23.40 3.05
N THR A 516 -23.12 23.88 3.38
CA THR A 516 -22.87 25.29 3.70
C THR A 516 -22.11 25.91 2.53
N PRO A 517 -22.67 26.92 1.84
CA PRO A 517 -21.96 27.62 0.77
C PRO A 517 -20.70 28.30 1.30
N GLU A 518 -19.65 28.35 0.50
CA GLU A 518 -18.44 29.10 0.81
C GLU A 518 -18.79 30.58 1.04
N SER A 519 -18.24 31.15 2.10
CA SER A 519 -18.43 32.56 2.50
C SER A 519 -17.09 33.25 2.68
N ALA A 520 -17.10 34.56 2.86
CA ALA A 520 -15.89 35.31 3.19
C ALA A 520 -15.24 34.85 4.52
N GLY A 521 -16.03 34.18 5.39
CA GLY A 521 -15.56 33.58 6.63
C GLY A 521 -14.97 32.16 6.46
N SER A 522 -15.10 31.52 5.29
CA SER A 522 -14.53 30.19 5.05
C SER A 522 -13.04 30.27 4.73
N PHE A 523 -12.27 29.27 5.20
CA PHE A 523 -10.87 29.16 4.81
C PHE A 523 -10.77 28.58 3.39
N PRO A 524 -9.95 29.16 2.48
CA PRO A 524 -9.83 28.69 1.11
C PRO A 524 -9.11 27.32 1.07
N THR A 525 -9.80 26.28 0.57
CA THR A 525 -9.30 24.92 0.51
C THR A 525 -8.80 24.50 -0.87
N THR A 526 -8.35 25.47 -1.67
CA THR A 526 -7.73 25.25 -2.98
C THR A 526 -6.58 26.22 -3.18
N GLY A 527 -5.68 25.89 -4.12
CA GLY A 527 -4.54 26.74 -4.47
C GLY A 527 -3.26 26.43 -3.67
N PRO A 528 -2.16 27.17 -3.96
CA PRO A 528 -0.82 26.86 -3.43
C PRO A 528 -0.73 26.91 -1.89
N LEU A 529 -1.41 27.88 -1.26
CA LEU A 529 -1.42 28.02 0.20
C LEU A 529 -2.04 26.76 0.87
N TRP A 530 -3.16 26.30 0.35
CA TRP A 530 -3.80 25.06 0.84
C TRP A 530 -2.92 23.84 0.61
N THR A 531 -2.32 23.70 -0.58
CA THR A 531 -1.39 22.63 -0.88
C THR A 531 -0.20 22.62 0.08
N GLY A 532 0.41 23.78 0.32
CA GLY A 532 1.51 23.93 1.29
C GLY A 532 1.10 23.60 2.72
N LEU A 533 -0.12 23.99 3.13
CA LEU A 533 -0.65 23.65 4.44
C LEU A 533 -0.86 22.14 4.61
N LEU A 534 -1.38 21.47 3.59
CA LEU A 534 -1.54 20.01 3.59
C LEU A 534 -0.20 19.29 3.74
N VAL A 535 0.81 19.71 2.95
CA VAL A 535 2.19 19.18 3.07
C VAL A 535 2.72 19.42 4.48
N GLY A 536 2.58 20.65 5.00
CA GLY A 536 3.04 21.02 6.33
C GLY A 536 2.40 20.18 7.45
N ILE A 537 1.08 19.99 7.42
CA ILE A 537 0.38 19.18 8.43
C ILE A 537 0.83 17.72 8.40
N VAL A 538 0.96 17.11 7.22
CA VAL A 538 1.43 15.72 7.09
C VAL A 538 2.84 15.58 7.66
N LEU A 539 3.76 16.47 7.29
CA LEU A 539 5.16 16.43 7.74
C LEU A 539 5.31 16.78 9.23
N ILE A 540 4.56 17.76 9.76
CA ILE A 540 4.64 18.13 11.17
C ILE A 540 4.10 17.00 12.05
N VAL A 541 2.93 16.44 11.71
CA VAL A 541 2.36 15.33 12.49
C VAL A 541 3.28 14.11 12.46
N GLY A 542 3.77 13.72 11.27
CA GLY A 542 4.72 12.61 11.13
C GLY A 542 6.06 12.90 11.83
N GLY A 543 6.64 14.09 11.62
CA GLY A 543 7.91 14.48 12.22
C GLY A 543 7.86 14.53 13.74
N LEU A 544 6.84 15.17 14.32
CA LEU A 544 6.71 15.23 15.79
C LEU A 544 6.52 13.85 16.42
N THR A 545 5.88 12.95 15.71
CA THR A 545 5.56 11.62 16.23
C THR A 545 6.73 10.64 16.12
N PHE A 546 7.42 10.62 14.97
CA PHE A 546 8.40 9.59 14.66
C PHE A 546 9.87 10.06 14.71
N LEU A 547 10.13 11.38 14.82
CA LEU A 547 11.49 11.92 14.88
C LEU A 547 12.38 11.23 15.94
N PRO A 548 11.91 10.93 17.16
CA PRO A 548 12.75 10.24 18.14
C PRO A 548 13.20 8.85 17.67
N SER A 549 12.30 8.07 17.07
CA SER A 549 12.65 6.73 16.56
C SER A 549 13.54 6.80 15.31
N LEU A 550 13.34 7.80 14.43
CA LEU A 550 14.22 8.04 13.29
C LEU A 550 15.62 8.50 13.74
N ALA A 551 15.72 9.24 14.84
CA ALA A 551 16.99 9.65 15.42
C ALA A 551 17.77 8.46 16.00
N LEU A 552 17.10 7.51 16.65
CA LEU A 552 17.71 6.29 17.22
C LEU A 552 18.09 5.26 16.16
N GLY A 553 17.38 5.20 15.07
CA GLY A 553 17.63 4.29 13.94
C GLY A 553 18.45 4.96 12.83
N PRO A 554 17.79 5.32 11.71
CA PRO A 554 18.50 5.69 10.48
C PRO A 554 19.42 6.92 10.61
N ILE A 555 19.12 7.90 11.48
CA ILE A 555 19.99 9.07 11.67
C ILE A 555 21.27 8.67 12.44
N ALA A 556 21.14 7.90 13.52
CA ALA A 556 22.29 7.40 14.27
C ALA A 556 23.13 6.45 13.41
N ASP A 557 22.51 5.59 12.61
CA ASP A 557 23.17 4.71 11.66
C ASP A 557 23.96 5.51 10.59
N HIS A 558 23.38 6.58 10.05
CA HIS A 558 24.07 7.48 9.13
C HIS A 558 25.31 8.14 9.78
N LEU A 559 25.18 8.63 11.01
CA LEU A 559 26.29 9.25 11.73
C LEU A 559 27.41 8.24 12.01
N ALA A 560 27.07 7.00 12.33
CA ALA A 560 28.04 5.93 12.48
C ALA A 560 28.74 5.61 11.16
N MET A 561 28.00 5.47 10.08
CA MET A 561 28.53 5.21 8.73
C MET A 561 29.54 6.28 8.28
N ILE A 562 29.24 7.58 8.46
CA ILE A 562 30.19 8.65 8.07
C ILE A 562 31.41 8.71 8.96
N ASN A 563 31.34 8.23 10.20
CA ASN A 563 32.45 8.10 11.11
C ASN A 563 33.24 6.79 10.95
N GLY A 564 32.90 5.95 9.99
CA GLY A 564 33.55 4.67 9.73
C GLY A 564 33.30 3.62 10.83
N GLN A 565 32.26 3.77 11.63
CA GLN A 565 31.90 2.82 12.69
C GLN A 565 31.00 1.72 12.11
N LEU A 566 31.34 0.47 12.43
CA LEU A 566 30.54 -0.73 12.16
C LEU A 566 29.99 -1.27 13.48
N PHE A 567 28.80 -1.83 13.46
CA PHE A 567 28.12 -2.39 14.64
C PHE A 567 28.13 -3.91 14.65
#